data_8caf19b69f802aad3cae0d0836607376
#
_entry.id   8caf19b69f802aad3cae0d0836607376
#
_cell.length_a   1.000
_cell.length_b   1.000
_cell.length_c   1.000
_cell.angle_alpha   90.00
_cell.angle_beta   90.00
_cell.angle_gamma   90.00
#
_symmetry.space_group_name_H-M   'P 1'
#
loop_
_entity.id
_entity.type
_entity.pdbx_description
1 polymer ?
#
loop_
_entity_poly.entity_id
_entity_poly.type
_entity_poly.pdbx_seq_one_letter_code
_entity_poly.pdbx_strand_id
1 'polypeptide(L)'
;MRLSMKFRFIFKVIAIVYSSFLFAQNGILNVGFDIDDTVLFSRDVFLNLPEDKRNPMDWGWINSHDDDYSQLITPTVDLIHFFHKNGHNIFFITARSKPKGKNLANFLTDKLMFPVEVNKNLFFSPRETIKGTRYTTKQRIMKRLRLDLFYGDADTDMIAALKAGVHPVRVVRHKASIISYGPNYFGNTIDKISPKNPFSMEDLNIFYSSNVGIFGESIYPIFWEGPQK
;
A
#
# COMPACT_ATOMS: atom_id res chain seq x y z
N MET A 1 -9.65 46.06 37.23
CA MET A 1 -9.81 44.90 38.09
C MET A 1 -8.60 43.97 37.86
N ARG A 2 -7.63 43.95 38.82
CA ARG A 2 -6.42 43.12 38.66
C ARG A 2 -6.74 41.71 39.15
N LEU A 3 -6.76 40.72 38.23
CA LEU A 3 -6.86 39.29 38.59
C LEU A 3 -5.72 38.92 39.56
N SER A 4 -6.06 38.21 40.63
CA SER A 4 -5.07 37.78 41.63
C SER A 4 -4.02 36.85 41.00
N MET A 5 -2.78 36.90 41.52
CA MET A 5 -1.65 36.10 41.00
C MET A 5 -1.95 34.60 40.97
N LYS A 6 -2.76 34.08 41.89
CA LYS A 6 -3.23 32.68 41.94
C LYS A 6 -4.12 32.31 40.72
N PHE A 7 -4.99 33.22 40.31
CA PHE A 7 -5.88 33.03 39.17
C PHE A 7 -5.11 32.99 37.84
N ARG A 8 -4.05 33.79 37.71
CA ARG A 8 -3.16 33.79 36.54
C ARG A 8 -2.34 32.49 36.42
N PHE A 9 -1.94 31.93 37.56
CA PHE A 9 -1.20 30.67 37.60
C PHE A 9 -2.09 29.50 37.17
N ILE A 10 -3.31 29.43 37.73
CA ILE A 10 -4.29 28.36 37.35
C ILE A 10 -4.64 28.43 35.85
N PHE A 11 -4.85 29.62 35.30
CA PHE A 11 -5.14 29.79 33.87
C PHE A 11 -3.98 29.38 32.99
N LYS A 12 -2.73 29.62 33.38
CA LYS A 12 -1.54 29.16 32.66
C LYS A 12 -1.40 27.63 32.70
N VAL A 13 -1.65 26.99 33.83
CA VAL A 13 -1.58 25.55 33.97
C VAL A 13 -2.68 24.89 33.15
N ILE A 14 -3.91 25.39 33.17
CA ILE A 14 -5.01 24.89 32.34
C ILE A 14 -4.69 25.07 30.84
N ALA A 15 -4.15 26.20 30.41
CA ALA A 15 -3.78 26.45 29.04
C ALA A 15 -2.65 25.49 28.56
N ILE A 16 -1.66 25.20 29.42
CA ILE A 16 -0.58 24.24 29.11
C ILE A 16 -1.12 22.84 29.05
N VAL A 17 -1.99 22.42 29.95
CA VAL A 17 -2.62 21.08 29.93
C VAL A 17 -3.53 20.93 28.68
N TYR A 18 -4.30 21.98 28.35
CA TYR A 18 -5.16 21.97 27.17
C TYR A 18 -4.36 21.97 25.85
N SER A 19 -3.24 22.73 25.78
CA SER A 19 -2.34 22.66 24.60
C SER A 19 -1.65 21.32 24.51
N SER A 20 -1.23 20.72 25.62
CA SER A 20 -0.67 19.35 25.62
C SER A 20 -1.69 18.30 25.16
N PHE A 21 -2.97 18.46 25.51
CA PHE A 21 -4.06 17.59 25.05
C PHE A 21 -4.36 17.78 23.55
N LEU A 22 -4.25 19.01 23.02
CA LEU A 22 -4.43 19.28 21.59
C LEU A 22 -3.26 18.78 20.74
N PHE A 23 -2.06 18.72 21.28
CA PHE A 23 -0.89 18.11 20.61
C PHE A 23 -0.85 16.57 20.76
N ALA A 24 -1.59 15.99 21.70
CA ALA A 24 -1.70 14.55 21.92
C ALA A 24 -2.83 13.88 21.12
N GLN A 25 -3.55 14.59 20.27
CA GLN A 25 -4.35 13.98 19.23
C GLN A 25 -3.42 13.56 18.08
N ASN A 26 -2.56 12.57 18.34
CA ASN A 26 -2.01 11.75 17.27
C ASN A 26 -3.20 11.07 16.60
N GLY A 27 -3.70 11.67 15.51
CA GLY A 27 -4.83 11.12 14.77
C GLY A 27 -4.52 9.69 14.38
N ILE A 28 -5.47 8.78 14.56
CA ILE A 28 -5.34 7.40 14.09
C ILE A 28 -5.27 7.46 12.57
N LEU A 29 -4.14 7.05 12.00
CA LEU A 29 -3.96 6.97 10.56
C LEU A 29 -4.60 5.69 10.02
N ASN A 30 -5.14 5.78 8.82
CA ASN A 30 -5.54 4.64 7.99
C ASN A 30 -4.42 4.40 6.97
N VAL A 31 -3.63 3.35 7.19
CA VAL A 31 -2.45 3.04 6.38
C VAL A 31 -2.73 1.83 5.51
N GLY A 32 -2.59 1.99 4.21
CA GLY A 32 -2.79 0.93 3.22
C GLY A 32 -1.48 0.41 2.65
N PHE A 33 -1.46 -0.88 2.33
CA PHE A 33 -0.33 -1.56 1.69
C PHE A 33 -0.83 -2.38 0.49
N ASP A 34 -0.10 -2.33 -0.62
CA ASP A 34 -0.17 -3.38 -1.63
C ASP A 34 0.46 -4.66 -1.09
N ILE A 35 0.28 -5.78 -1.77
CA ILE A 35 0.80 -7.08 -1.32
C ILE A 35 2.02 -7.48 -2.15
N ASP A 36 1.85 -7.69 -3.45
CA ASP A 36 2.90 -8.20 -4.33
C ASP A 36 4.00 -7.16 -4.53
N ASP A 37 5.26 -7.55 -4.33
CA ASP A 37 6.44 -6.69 -4.35
C ASP A 37 6.40 -5.47 -3.40
N THR A 38 5.46 -5.48 -2.45
CA THR A 38 5.32 -4.46 -1.39
C THR A 38 5.44 -5.07 -0.01
N VAL A 39 4.55 -6.00 0.37
CA VAL A 39 4.62 -6.77 1.62
C VAL A 39 5.30 -8.10 1.38
N LEU A 40 5.02 -8.71 0.24
CA LEU A 40 5.54 -10.01 -0.18
C LEU A 40 6.41 -9.87 -1.43
N PHE A 41 7.60 -10.41 -1.37
CA PHE A 41 8.35 -10.76 -2.56
C PHE A 41 7.73 -12.03 -3.13
N SER A 42 6.77 -11.86 -4.02
CA SER A 42 5.89 -12.91 -4.52
C SER A 42 6.28 -13.45 -5.90
N ARG A 43 7.47 -13.08 -6.40
CA ARG A 43 7.96 -13.52 -7.71
C ARG A 43 7.82 -15.03 -7.92
N ASP A 44 8.23 -15.80 -6.92
CA ASP A 44 8.35 -17.24 -7.10
C ASP A 44 7.00 -17.96 -7.06
N VAL A 45 5.98 -17.43 -6.38
CA VAL A 45 4.63 -18.01 -6.47
C VAL A 45 4.05 -17.89 -7.88
N PHE A 46 4.35 -16.80 -8.60
CA PHE A 46 3.93 -16.63 -9.98
C PHE A 46 4.74 -17.51 -10.96
N LEU A 47 6.04 -17.65 -10.74
CA LEU A 47 6.90 -18.48 -11.60
C LEU A 47 6.61 -19.97 -11.47
N ASN A 48 6.26 -20.43 -10.27
CA ASN A 48 5.93 -21.82 -9.99
C ASN A 48 4.46 -22.17 -10.28
N LEU A 49 3.65 -21.22 -10.75
CA LEU A 49 2.28 -21.51 -11.20
C LEU A 49 2.32 -22.58 -12.30
N PRO A 50 1.63 -23.74 -12.14
CA PRO A 50 1.56 -24.79 -13.14
C PRO A 50 1.11 -24.28 -14.50
N GLU A 51 1.63 -24.85 -15.56
CA GLU A 51 1.38 -24.36 -16.93
C GLU A 51 -0.11 -24.41 -17.31
N ASP A 52 -0.81 -25.47 -16.93
CA ASP A 52 -2.26 -25.62 -17.11
C ASP A 52 -3.10 -24.61 -16.33
N LYS A 53 -2.50 -23.89 -15.35
CA LYS A 53 -3.13 -22.86 -14.50
C LYS A 53 -2.76 -21.42 -14.89
N ARG A 54 -1.98 -21.24 -15.95
CA ARG A 54 -1.52 -19.91 -16.38
C ARG A 54 -2.53 -19.15 -17.23
N ASN A 55 -3.36 -19.85 -17.97
CA ASN A 55 -4.31 -19.23 -18.89
C ASN A 55 -5.68 -19.93 -18.88
N PRO A 56 -6.71 -19.41 -18.21
CA PRO A 56 -6.66 -18.21 -17.35
C PRO A 56 -5.86 -18.43 -16.07
N MET A 57 -5.27 -17.36 -15.53
CA MET A 57 -4.49 -17.44 -14.30
C MET A 57 -5.32 -17.93 -13.11
N ASP A 58 -4.91 -19.03 -12.49
CA ASP A 58 -5.55 -19.59 -11.29
C ASP A 58 -5.12 -18.83 -10.03
N TRP A 59 -5.85 -17.76 -9.73
CA TRP A 59 -5.64 -16.98 -8.51
C TRP A 59 -5.87 -17.77 -7.24
N GLY A 60 -6.69 -18.80 -7.28
CA GLY A 60 -6.91 -19.68 -6.13
C GLY A 60 -5.66 -20.48 -5.79
N TRP A 61 -4.92 -20.92 -6.79
CA TRP A 61 -3.62 -21.56 -6.57
C TRP A 61 -2.62 -20.56 -5.98
N ILE A 62 -2.46 -19.37 -6.59
CA ILE A 62 -1.54 -18.32 -6.11
C ILE A 62 -1.83 -17.98 -4.65
N ASN A 63 -3.08 -17.65 -4.31
CA ASN A 63 -3.47 -17.28 -2.94
C ASN A 63 -3.32 -18.43 -1.93
N SER A 64 -3.03 -19.65 -2.36
CA SER A 64 -2.87 -20.82 -1.50
C SER A 64 -1.42 -21.28 -1.34
N HIS A 65 -0.47 -20.70 -2.07
CA HIS A 65 0.92 -21.16 -2.09
C HIS A 65 1.91 -20.04 -1.75
N ASP A 66 1.44 -18.96 -1.13
CA ASP A 66 2.35 -17.92 -0.64
C ASP A 66 3.29 -18.44 0.44
N ASP A 67 2.85 -19.40 1.27
CA ASP A 67 3.71 -19.99 2.31
C ASP A 67 4.87 -20.80 1.74
N ASP A 68 4.67 -21.39 0.55
CA ASP A 68 5.69 -22.18 -0.13
C ASP A 68 6.69 -21.32 -0.92
N TYR A 69 6.23 -20.19 -1.48
CA TYR A 69 6.98 -19.48 -2.51
C TYR A 69 7.18 -17.98 -2.28
N SER A 70 6.41 -17.35 -1.38
CA SER A 70 6.55 -15.92 -1.12
C SER A 70 7.41 -15.64 0.10
N GLN A 71 8.13 -14.51 0.09
CA GLN A 71 8.95 -14.07 1.20
C GLN A 71 8.47 -12.71 1.70
N LEU A 72 8.63 -12.45 3.00
CA LEU A 72 8.31 -11.14 3.56
C LEU A 72 9.35 -10.10 3.15
N ILE A 73 8.87 -8.93 2.72
CA ILE A 73 9.71 -7.74 2.55
C ILE A 73 9.86 -7.09 3.92
N THR A 74 10.91 -7.47 4.65
CA THR A 74 11.09 -7.16 6.07
C THR A 74 10.96 -5.66 6.40
N PRO A 75 11.52 -4.71 5.65
CA PRO A 75 11.34 -3.28 5.97
C PRO A 75 9.87 -2.84 5.94
N THR A 76 9.07 -3.39 5.03
CA THR A 76 7.63 -3.09 4.97
C THR A 76 6.90 -3.72 6.16
N VAL A 77 7.28 -4.95 6.53
CA VAL A 77 6.70 -5.64 7.70
C VAL A 77 7.00 -4.89 8.99
N ASP A 78 8.23 -4.39 9.14
CA ASP A 78 8.61 -3.58 10.31
C ASP A 78 7.77 -2.30 10.40
N LEU A 79 7.49 -1.63 9.27
CA LEU A 79 6.58 -0.48 9.22
C LEU A 79 5.14 -0.86 9.57
N ILE A 80 4.64 -2.00 9.08
CA ILE A 80 3.31 -2.51 9.44
C ILE A 80 3.22 -2.70 10.96
N HIS A 81 4.22 -3.36 11.57
CA HIS A 81 4.28 -3.54 13.01
C HIS A 81 4.37 -2.22 13.77
N PHE A 82 5.18 -1.26 13.27
CA PHE A 82 5.27 0.07 13.85
C PHE A 82 3.91 0.77 13.88
N PHE A 83 3.21 0.83 12.75
CA PHE A 83 1.90 1.45 12.69
C PHE A 83 0.87 0.72 13.57
N HIS A 84 0.82 -0.61 13.49
CA HIS A 84 -0.09 -1.43 14.30
C HIS A 84 0.14 -1.23 15.81
N LYS A 85 1.40 -1.27 16.25
CA LYS A 85 1.78 -1.06 17.66
C LYS A 85 1.40 0.33 18.17
N ASN A 86 1.41 1.33 17.29
CA ASN A 86 1.03 2.70 17.62
C ASN A 86 -0.48 2.97 17.46
N GLY A 87 -1.30 1.93 17.27
CA GLY A 87 -2.76 2.02 17.24
C GLY A 87 -3.35 2.54 15.93
N HIS A 88 -2.58 2.55 14.84
CA HIS A 88 -3.08 2.92 13.51
C HIS A 88 -3.81 1.76 12.87
N ASN A 89 -4.75 2.07 11.96
CA ASN A 89 -5.48 1.07 11.19
C ASN A 89 -4.65 0.61 10.00
N ILE A 90 -4.52 -0.72 9.82
CA ILE A 90 -3.77 -1.33 8.73
C ILE A 90 -4.72 -1.98 7.73
N PHE A 91 -4.52 -1.68 6.46
CA PHE A 91 -5.30 -2.22 5.35
C PHE A 91 -4.39 -2.77 4.26
N PHE A 92 -4.81 -3.87 3.63
CA PHE A 92 -4.14 -4.47 2.48
C PHE A 92 -5.06 -4.38 1.26
N ILE A 93 -4.52 -3.94 0.12
CA ILE A 93 -5.28 -3.82 -1.14
C ILE A 93 -4.46 -4.41 -2.27
N THR A 94 -4.83 -5.62 -2.71
CA THR A 94 -4.11 -6.32 -3.78
C THR A 94 -4.85 -6.30 -5.11
N ALA A 95 -4.11 -6.35 -6.22
CA ALA A 95 -4.64 -6.55 -7.56
C ALA A 95 -4.91 -8.02 -7.89
N ARG A 96 -4.63 -8.95 -7.00
CA ARG A 96 -5.01 -10.35 -7.12
C ARG A 96 -6.53 -10.49 -7.18
N SER A 97 -7.02 -11.56 -7.79
CA SER A 97 -8.44 -11.92 -7.70
C SER A 97 -8.72 -12.73 -6.43
N LYS A 98 -10.00 -12.71 -6.00
CA LYS A 98 -10.45 -13.21 -4.69
C LYS A 98 -10.48 -14.74 -4.46
N PRO A 99 -10.50 -15.65 -5.50
CA PRO A 99 -10.60 -17.07 -5.22
C PRO A 99 -9.59 -17.52 -4.15
N LYS A 100 -10.07 -18.30 -3.16
CA LYS A 100 -9.32 -18.72 -1.99
C LYS A 100 -8.61 -17.59 -1.22
N GLY A 101 -9.11 -16.36 -1.28
CA GLY A 101 -8.54 -15.20 -0.60
C GLY A 101 -8.42 -15.35 0.93
N LYS A 102 -9.15 -16.29 1.55
CA LYS A 102 -8.97 -16.65 2.96
C LYS A 102 -7.60 -17.27 3.23
N ASN A 103 -7.02 -18.00 2.27
CA ASN A 103 -5.69 -18.61 2.44
C ASN A 103 -4.62 -17.52 2.51
N LEU A 104 -4.68 -16.53 1.61
CA LEU A 104 -3.81 -15.36 1.69
C LEU A 104 -4.02 -14.59 3.00
N ALA A 105 -5.27 -14.41 3.46
CA ALA A 105 -5.56 -13.76 4.73
C ALA A 105 -4.96 -14.52 5.92
N ASN A 106 -5.09 -15.86 5.96
CA ASN A 106 -4.51 -16.70 6.98
C ASN A 106 -2.98 -16.63 6.98
N PHE A 107 -2.37 -16.72 5.80
CA PHE A 107 -0.92 -16.58 5.63
C PHE A 107 -0.42 -15.23 6.17
N LEU A 108 -1.08 -14.13 5.79
CA LEU A 108 -0.72 -12.80 6.31
C LEU A 108 -0.96 -12.68 7.82
N THR A 109 -2.03 -13.28 8.35
CA THR A 109 -2.31 -13.30 9.81
C THR A 109 -1.17 -13.98 10.56
N ASP A 110 -0.73 -15.14 10.07
CA ASP A 110 0.38 -15.90 10.68
C ASP A 110 1.68 -15.12 10.63
N LYS A 111 2.05 -14.60 9.46
CA LYS A 111 3.33 -13.91 9.25
C LYS A 111 3.39 -12.53 9.90
N LEU A 112 2.28 -11.80 9.97
CA LEU A 112 2.22 -10.45 10.55
C LEU A 112 1.83 -10.43 12.03
N MET A 113 1.42 -11.59 12.59
CA MET A 113 1.05 -11.74 13.99
C MET A 113 -0.12 -10.84 14.44
N PHE A 114 -1.03 -10.49 13.53
CA PHE A 114 -2.31 -9.85 13.85
C PHE A 114 -3.40 -10.24 12.83
N PRO A 115 -4.69 -10.14 13.19
CA PRO A 115 -5.77 -10.64 12.33
C PRO A 115 -5.85 -9.90 10.99
N VAL A 116 -5.74 -10.66 9.89
CA VAL A 116 -6.01 -10.19 8.54
C VAL A 116 -7.26 -10.91 8.02
N GLU A 117 -8.28 -10.14 7.65
CA GLU A 117 -9.59 -10.66 7.30
C GLU A 117 -10.07 -10.08 5.97
N VAL A 118 -10.56 -10.99 5.10
CA VAL A 118 -11.11 -10.59 3.79
C VAL A 118 -12.35 -9.70 3.99
N ASN A 119 -12.39 -8.59 3.26
CA ASN A 119 -13.39 -7.53 3.30
C ASN A 119 -13.44 -6.69 4.60
N LYS A 120 -12.52 -6.91 5.53
CA LYS A 120 -12.37 -6.09 6.75
C LYS A 120 -11.12 -5.21 6.63
N ASN A 121 -9.96 -5.83 6.48
CA ASN A 121 -8.69 -5.15 6.26
C ASN A 121 -7.85 -5.75 5.11
N LEU A 122 -8.33 -6.80 4.42
CA LEU A 122 -7.79 -7.30 3.16
C LEU A 122 -8.84 -7.15 2.05
N PHE A 123 -8.50 -6.40 1.00
CA PHE A 123 -9.37 -6.12 -0.13
C PHE A 123 -8.72 -6.57 -1.44
N PHE A 124 -9.48 -7.29 -2.23
CA PHE A 124 -9.12 -7.68 -3.59
C PHE A 124 -9.66 -6.63 -4.57
N SER A 125 -8.77 -6.10 -5.40
CA SER A 125 -9.06 -5.05 -6.36
C SER A 125 -8.61 -5.49 -7.76
N PRO A 126 -9.28 -6.48 -8.37
CA PRO A 126 -8.96 -6.89 -9.72
C PRO A 126 -9.15 -5.73 -10.69
N ARG A 127 -8.43 -5.79 -11.80
CA ARG A 127 -8.56 -4.78 -12.85
C ARG A 127 -9.88 -4.95 -13.56
N GLU A 128 -10.58 -3.85 -13.79
CA GLU A 128 -11.81 -3.77 -14.57
C GLU A 128 -11.54 -3.18 -15.96
N THR A 129 -12.27 -3.65 -16.96
CA THR A 129 -12.26 -3.02 -18.30
C THR A 129 -13.53 -2.20 -18.47
N ILE A 130 -13.37 -0.90 -18.67
CA ILE A 130 -14.48 0.02 -18.91
C ILE A 130 -14.24 0.67 -20.28
N LYS A 131 -15.18 0.49 -21.21
CA LYS A 131 -15.10 1.01 -22.58
C LYS A 131 -13.76 0.67 -23.29
N GLY A 132 -13.28 -0.57 -23.12
CA GLY A 132 -12.04 -1.05 -23.72
C GLY A 132 -10.75 -0.68 -22.97
N THR A 133 -10.81 0.16 -21.94
CA THR A 133 -9.67 0.54 -21.11
C THR A 133 -9.68 -0.21 -19.79
N ARG A 134 -8.52 -0.75 -19.42
CA ARG A 134 -8.36 -1.54 -18.19
C ARG A 134 -7.95 -0.63 -17.04
N TYR A 135 -8.76 -0.61 -15.99
CA TYR A 135 -8.54 0.21 -14.78
C TYR A 135 -8.22 -0.66 -13.55
N THR A 136 -7.45 -0.10 -12.61
CA THR A 136 -7.40 -0.63 -11.26
C THR A 136 -8.53 -0.03 -10.43
N THR A 137 -9.15 -0.82 -9.57
CA THR A 137 -10.19 -0.35 -8.65
C THR A 137 -9.63 0.03 -7.27
N LYS A 138 -8.31 -0.07 -7.04
CA LYS A 138 -7.64 0.28 -5.77
C LYS A 138 -8.02 1.67 -5.30
N GLN A 139 -8.05 2.66 -6.19
CA GLN A 139 -8.46 4.04 -5.89
C GLN A 139 -9.80 4.13 -5.17
N ARG A 140 -10.81 3.36 -5.62
CA ARG A 140 -12.16 3.38 -5.00
C ARG A 140 -12.12 2.82 -3.58
N ILE A 141 -11.31 1.77 -3.36
CA ILE A 141 -11.13 1.16 -2.04
C ILE A 141 -10.41 2.13 -1.12
N MET A 142 -9.31 2.75 -1.56
CA MET A 142 -8.56 3.75 -0.81
C MET A 142 -9.46 4.91 -0.35
N LYS A 143 -10.27 5.47 -1.26
CA LYS A 143 -11.25 6.52 -0.94
C LYS A 143 -12.26 6.07 0.10
N ARG A 144 -12.86 4.88 -0.06
CA ARG A 144 -13.83 4.33 0.87
C ARG A 144 -13.26 4.12 2.26
N LEU A 145 -12.02 3.66 2.34
CA LEU A 145 -11.30 3.43 3.60
C LEU A 145 -10.72 4.72 4.20
N ARG A 146 -10.79 5.84 3.48
CA ARG A 146 -10.19 7.13 3.88
C ARG A 146 -8.73 6.95 4.28
N LEU A 147 -7.95 6.30 3.42
CA LEU A 147 -6.53 6.10 3.70
C LEU A 147 -5.80 7.45 3.77
N ASP A 148 -4.84 7.55 4.67
CA ASP A 148 -3.91 8.68 4.76
C ASP A 148 -2.64 8.40 3.96
N LEU A 149 -2.13 7.15 4.04
CA LEU A 149 -0.93 6.67 3.37
C LEU A 149 -1.23 5.39 2.59
N PHE A 150 -0.57 5.21 1.44
CA PHE A 150 -0.60 3.96 0.70
C PHE A 150 0.80 3.57 0.20
N TYR A 151 1.28 2.42 0.65
CA TYR A 151 2.55 1.82 0.23
C TYR A 151 2.32 0.89 -0.95
N GLY A 152 3.09 1.06 -2.02
CA GLY A 152 3.00 0.21 -3.21
C GLY A 152 4.26 0.28 -4.06
N ASP A 153 4.48 -0.73 -4.92
CA ASP A 153 5.64 -0.80 -5.79
C ASP A 153 5.38 -0.24 -7.20
N ALA A 154 4.13 -0.26 -7.65
CA ALA A 154 3.75 0.05 -9.01
C ALA A 154 3.35 1.52 -9.21
N ASP A 155 3.65 2.09 -10.41
CA ASP A 155 3.15 3.41 -10.79
C ASP A 155 1.63 3.50 -10.72
N THR A 156 0.95 2.38 -11.03
CA THR A 156 -0.50 2.27 -10.89
C THR A 156 -0.99 2.47 -9.46
N ASP A 157 -0.21 2.10 -8.47
CA ASP A 157 -0.51 2.30 -7.06
C ASP A 157 -0.34 3.76 -6.66
N MET A 158 0.74 4.38 -7.12
CA MET A 158 1.02 5.78 -6.86
C MET A 158 -0.07 6.68 -7.45
N ILE A 159 -0.44 6.46 -8.71
CA ILE A 159 -1.50 7.21 -9.37
C ILE A 159 -2.86 6.97 -8.70
N ALA A 160 -3.18 5.72 -8.34
CA ALA A 160 -4.41 5.39 -7.65
C ALA A 160 -4.52 6.11 -6.29
N ALA A 161 -3.42 6.19 -5.55
CA ALA A 161 -3.35 6.90 -4.28
C ALA A 161 -3.55 8.41 -4.48
N LEU A 162 -2.82 9.04 -5.41
CA LEU A 162 -2.98 10.47 -5.74
C LEU A 162 -4.42 10.81 -6.14
N LYS A 163 -5.04 10.01 -7.02
CA LYS A 163 -6.45 10.19 -7.42
C LYS A 163 -7.43 9.96 -6.28
N ALA A 164 -7.04 9.21 -5.27
CA ALA A 164 -7.82 9.02 -4.06
C ALA A 164 -7.65 10.16 -3.03
N GLY A 165 -6.68 11.05 -3.22
CA GLY A 165 -6.27 12.06 -2.22
C GLY A 165 -5.47 11.44 -1.07
N VAL A 166 -4.78 10.32 -1.33
CA VAL A 166 -3.97 9.56 -0.38
C VAL A 166 -2.49 9.82 -0.69
N HIS A 167 -1.66 9.97 0.34
CA HIS A 167 -0.23 10.14 0.14
C HIS A 167 0.42 8.81 -0.30
N PRO A 168 1.02 8.74 -1.49
CA PRO A 168 1.67 7.54 -1.98
C PRO A 168 3.06 7.39 -1.38
N VAL A 169 3.45 6.16 -1.09
CA VAL A 169 4.81 5.81 -0.64
C VAL A 169 5.34 4.66 -1.49
N ARG A 170 6.46 4.89 -2.17
CA ARG A 170 7.07 3.89 -3.05
C ARG A 170 7.81 2.81 -2.26
N VAL A 171 7.50 1.56 -2.56
CA VAL A 171 8.35 0.42 -2.25
C VAL A 171 9.12 0.06 -3.51
N VAL A 172 10.44 0.11 -3.47
CA VAL A 172 11.26 -0.17 -4.65
C VAL A 172 11.30 -1.68 -4.88
N ARG A 173 10.82 -2.08 -6.05
CA ARG A 173 10.74 -3.49 -6.43
C ARG A 173 12.11 -4.17 -6.38
N HIS A 174 12.15 -5.38 -5.83
CA HIS A 174 13.36 -6.18 -5.76
C HIS A 174 13.94 -6.46 -7.16
N LYS A 175 15.26 -6.48 -7.28
CA LYS A 175 15.99 -6.66 -8.54
C LYS A 175 15.55 -7.93 -9.31
N ALA A 176 15.30 -9.03 -8.62
CA ALA A 176 14.85 -10.27 -9.26
C ALA A 176 13.44 -10.14 -9.86
N SER A 177 12.53 -9.41 -9.21
CA SER A 177 11.22 -9.10 -9.79
C SER A 177 11.33 -8.22 -11.02
N ILE A 178 12.25 -7.24 -11.02
CA ILE A 178 12.52 -6.38 -12.19
C ILE A 178 12.98 -7.22 -13.38
N ILE A 179 13.87 -8.17 -13.17
CA ILE A 179 14.36 -9.06 -14.23
C ILE A 179 13.22 -9.92 -14.81
N SER A 180 12.31 -10.41 -13.96
CA SER A 180 11.22 -11.30 -14.37
C SER A 180 10.03 -10.57 -15.00
N TYR A 181 9.68 -9.40 -14.51
CA TYR A 181 8.44 -8.68 -14.85
C TYR A 181 8.68 -7.28 -15.41
N GLY A 182 9.93 -6.84 -15.46
CA GLY A 182 10.32 -5.49 -15.82
C GLY A 182 10.10 -4.48 -14.66
N PRO A 183 10.72 -3.31 -14.79
CA PRO A 183 10.50 -2.22 -13.86
C PRO A 183 9.06 -1.72 -14.03
N ASN A 184 8.40 -1.45 -12.92
CA ASN A 184 7.01 -1.00 -12.87
C ASN A 184 6.91 0.36 -12.16
N TYR A 185 7.88 1.23 -12.42
CA TYR A 185 7.99 2.56 -11.84
C TYR A 185 8.88 3.46 -12.70
N PHE A 186 8.80 4.79 -12.45
CA PHE A 186 9.59 5.84 -13.08
C PHE A 186 9.54 5.83 -14.62
N GLY A 187 8.34 5.98 -15.16
CA GLY A 187 8.16 6.18 -16.58
C GLY A 187 8.10 4.90 -17.40
N ASN A 188 8.53 3.75 -16.92
CA ASN A 188 8.45 2.51 -17.71
C ASN A 188 7.01 2.06 -18.00
N THR A 189 6.07 2.42 -17.14
CA THR A 189 4.65 2.16 -17.35
C THR A 189 3.95 3.38 -17.94
N ILE A 190 4.50 4.58 -17.71
CA ILE A 190 3.87 5.87 -17.95
C ILE A 190 4.32 6.47 -19.28
N ASP A 191 5.60 6.33 -19.67
CA ASP A 191 6.17 6.91 -20.90
C ASP A 191 5.59 6.33 -22.20
N LYS A 192 4.88 5.24 -22.12
CA LYS A 192 4.26 4.62 -23.28
C LYS A 192 2.75 4.61 -23.11
N ILE A 193 2.07 5.43 -23.87
CA ILE A 193 0.65 5.24 -24.14
C ILE A 193 0.51 3.89 -24.84
N SER A 194 0.52 2.83 -24.06
CA SER A 194 0.30 1.49 -24.57
C SER A 194 -1.14 1.08 -24.27
N PRO A 195 -1.73 0.16 -25.04
CA PRO A 195 -3.04 -0.43 -24.72
C PRO A 195 -3.08 -1.08 -23.31
N LYS A 196 -1.91 -1.32 -22.71
CA LYS A 196 -1.76 -1.87 -21.36
C LYS A 196 -1.70 -0.78 -20.27
N ASN A 197 -1.51 0.49 -20.66
CA ASN A 197 -1.52 1.58 -19.69
C ASN A 197 -2.98 1.99 -19.40
N PRO A 198 -3.47 1.78 -18.18
CA PRO A 198 -4.85 2.10 -17.81
C PRO A 198 -5.09 3.60 -17.56
N PHE A 199 -4.09 4.46 -17.76
CA PHE A 199 -4.15 5.85 -17.38
C PHE A 199 -4.40 6.75 -18.60
N SER A 200 -5.23 7.75 -18.41
CA SER A 200 -5.43 8.85 -19.36
C SER A 200 -4.22 9.80 -19.33
N MET A 201 -4.13 10.68 -20.34
CA MET A 201 -3.14 11.77 -20.30
C MET A 201 -3.33 12.69 -19.09
N GLU A 202 -4.55 12.85 -18.60
CA GLU A 202 -4.84 13.61 -17.38
C GLU A 202 -4.21 12.96 -16.15
N ASP A 203 -4.33 11.62 -16.03
CA ASP A 203 -3.70 10.86 -14.94
C ASP A 203 -2.19 10.99 -14.96
N LEU A 204 -1.57 10.93 -16.14
CA LEU A 204 -0.14 11.12 -16.32
C LEU A 204 0.29 12.53 -15.93
N ASN A 205 -0.48 13.54 -16.32
CA ASN A 205 -0.22 14.93 -15.95
C ASN A 205 -0.30 15.12 -14.41
N ILE A 206 -1.26 14.50 -13.74
CA ILE A 206 -1.35 14.54 -12.27
C ILE A 206 -0.08 13.94 -11.66
N PHE A 207 0.36 12.78 -12.16
CA PHE A 207 1.56 12.11 -11.67
C PHE A 207 2.81 12.97 -11.84
N TYR A 208 3.03 13.51 -13.04
CA TYR A 208 4.21 14.35 -13.31
C TYR A 208 4.15 15.71 -12.61
N SER A 209 2.99 16.35 -12.53
CA SER A 209 2.84 17.66 -11.90
C SER A 209 2.95 17.61 -10.38
N SER A 210 2.69 16.47 -9.76
CA SER A 210 2.83 16.29 -8.32
C SER A 210 4.28 16.11 -7.85
N ASN A 211 5.24 15.98 -8.76
CA ASN A 211 6.64 15.61 -8.50
C ASN A 211 6.81 14.28 -7.74
N VAL A 212 5.74 13.50 -7.64
CA VAL A 212 5.73 12.24 -6.90
C VAL A 212 6.53 11.17 -7.66
N GLY A 213 6.47 11.17 -9.00
CA GLY A 213 7.10 10.15 -9.83
C GLY A 213 8.63 10.18 -9.88
N ILE A 214 9.25 11.28 -9.45
CA ILE A 214 10.72 11.44 -9.53
C ILE A 214 11.35 11.52 -8.14
N PHE A 215 10.78 12.33 -7.24
CA PHE A 215 11.39 12.61 -5.94
C PHE A 215 10.41 12.57 -4.77
N GLY A 216 9.14 12.36 -4.99
CA GLY A 216 8.10 12.69 -4.04
C GLY A 216 7.13 11.60 -3.65
N GLU A 217 7.21 10.36 -4.22
CA GLU A 217 6.36 9.27 -3.73
C GLU A 217 6.69 8.96 -2.28
N SER A 218 7.94 9.17 -1.91
CA SER A 218 8.39 9.07 -0.53
C SER A 218 9.69 9.84 -0.37
N ILE A 219 9.83 10.52 0.76
CA ILE A 219 11.11 11.08 1.17
C ILE A 219 12.12 9.94 1.46
N TYR A 220 11.61 8.78 1.87
CA TYR A 220 12.39 7.59 2.20
C TYR A 220 11.77 6.36 1.53
N PRO A 221 12.08 6.10 0.24
CA PRO A 221 11.59 4.90 -0.43
C PRO A 221 12.13 3.65 0.26
N ILE A 222 11.31 2.62 0.32
CA ILE A 222 11.68 1.35 0.93
C ILE A 222 12.47 0.52 -0.07
N PHE A 223 13.66 0.07 0.33
CA PHE A 223 14.50 -0.85 -0.42
C PHE A 223 14.62 -2.19 0.31
N TRP A 224 14.64 -3.26 -0.44
CA TRP A 224 14.88 -4.61 0.08
C TRP A 224 15.70 -5.42 -0.93
N GLU A 225 16.79 -5.99 -0.48
CA GLU A 225 17.71 -6.76 -1.32
C GLU A 225 17.58 -8.28 -1.12
N GLY A 226 16.59 -8.71 -0.41
CA GLY A 226 16.35 -10.10 -0.06
C GLY A 226 16.78 -10.43 1.37
N PRO A 227 16.52 -11.68 1.82
CA PRO A 227 16.96 -12.13 3.13
C PRO A 227 18.47 -12.10 3.20
N GLN A 228 18.99 -11.49 4.25
CA GLN A 228 20.40 -11.59 4.56
C GLN A 228 20.70 -13.04 4.98
N LYS A 229 21.67 -13.66 4.32
CA LYS A 229 22.11 -15.02 4.61
C LYS A 229 22.89 -15.07 5.90
#